data_da8fd1166e14dd95575487c0b38a7a2d
#
_entry.id   da8fd1166e14dd95575487c0b38a7a2d
#
_cell.length_a   1.000
_cell.length_b   1.000
_cell.length_c   1.000
_cell.angle_alpha   90.00
_cell.angle_beta   90.00
_cell.angle_gamma   90.00
#
_symmetry.space_group_name_H-M   'P 1'
#
loop_
_entity.id
_entity.type
_entity.pdbx_description
1 polymer ?
#
loop_
_entity_poly.entity_id
_entity_poly.type
_entity_poly.pdbx_seq_one_letter_code
_entity_poly.pdbx_strand_id
1 'polypeptide(L)'
;MFIIGKNRDLSELKAISQTRNIERSSVSILCIDDQGLEYEQIIRNHNFNIRVLNDIEDIKAVSDYPVVICDIKGVGKKFGSKYEGGHIIEEIKNSYPEKVVIAYTGQQFDATYNKFFSLADFILTKDVDSDAWVTLLDQTIHRVVSPIEQWKRMRNFLFEKDVPIKIVFKLEQEFIEAVIKGDKGKFARKSTIAGLEGDIRAIITGFVSSILFKMVFGS
;
A
#
# COMPACT_ATOMS: atom_id res chain seq x y z
N MET A 1 24.93 -2.43 -28.48
CA MET A 1 25.40 -1.12 -28.02
C MET A 1 24.74 -0.87 -26.66
N PHE A 2 25.46 -1.09 -25.56
CA PHE A 2 24.96 -0.79 -24.21
C PHE A 2 25.06 0.71 -24.02
N ILE A 3 23.93 1.39 -23.98
CA ILE A 3 23.89 2.78 -23.51
C ILE A 3 24.13 2.69 -22.02
N ILE A 4 25.36 2.99 -21.59
CA ILE A 4 25.71 3.18 -20.18
C ILE A 4 25.13 4.56 -19.81
N GLY A 5 23.82 4.61 -19.62
CA GLY A 5 23.18 5.71 -18.90
C GLY A 5 23.63 5.62 -17.44
N LYS A 6 23.92 6.72 -16.80
CA LYS A 6 24.23 6.79 -15.36
C LYS A 6 23.10 6.07 -14.60
N ASN A 7 23.42 4.95 -13.94
CA ASN A 7 22.46 4.28 -13.07
C ASN A 7 22.02 5.26 -11.97
N ARG A 8 20.73 5.37 -11.79
CA ARG A 8 20.13 6.22 -10.76
C ARG A 8 19.95 5.43 -9.48
N ASP A 9 20.11 6.11 -8.36
CA ASP A 9 19.88 5.55 -7.03
C ASP A 9 18.52 6.01 -6.50
N LEU A 10 17.80 5.12 -5.80
CA LEU A 10 16.49 5.41 -5.22
C LEU A 10 16.55 6.57 -4.21
N SER A 11 17.72 6.81 -3.59
CA SER A 11 17.93 7.94 -2.68
C SER A 11 17.82 9.31 -3.38
N GLU A 12 17.94 9.39 -4.71
CA GLU A 12 17.72 10.63 -5.47
C GLU A 12 16.29 11.17 -5.30
N LEU A 13 15.35 10.29 -4.90
CA LEU A 13 13.97 10.67 -4.62
C LEU A 13 13.73 11.25 -3.21
N LYS A 14 14.75 11.27 -2.32
CA LYS A 14 14.59 11.76 -0.94
C LYS A 14 14.12 13.22 -0.88
N ALA A 15 14.71 14.08 -1.69
CA ALA A 15 14.33 15.49 -1.74
C ALA A 15 12.84 15.67 -2.11
N ILE A 16 12.37 14.90 -3.09
CA ILE A 16 10.97 14.92 -3.53
C ILE A 16 10.03 14.42 -2.42
N SER A 17 10.46 13.43 -1.64
CA SER A 17 9.67 12.90 -0.52
C SER A 17 9.56 13.88 0.64
N GLN A 18 10.60 14.69 0.91
CA GLN A 18 10.66 15.60 2.06
C GLN A 18 9.96 16.94 1.84
N THR A 19 9.84 17.40 0.60
CA THR A 19 9.26 18.71 0.27
C THR A 19 7.73 18.70 0.21
N ARG A 20 7.09 17.54 0.36
CA ARG A 20 5.64 17.42 0.26
C ARG A 20 4.96 17.69 1.59
N ASN A 21 4.27 18.80 1.68
CA ASN A 21 3.26 19.00 2.72
C ASN A 21 1.99 18.23 2.29
N ILE A 22 1.68 17.14 3.00
CA ILE A 22 0.55 16.27 2.69
C ILE A 22 -0.54 16.53 3.71
N GLU A 23 -1.67 17.00 3.22
CA GLU A 23 -2.85 17.14 4.07
C GLU A 23 -3.42 15.78 4.43
N ARG A 24 -3.75 15.57 5.70
CA ARG A 24 -4.36 14.33 6.21
C ARG A 24 -5.59 13.91 5.43
N SER A 25 -6.41 14.89 5.03
CA SER A 25 -7.65 14.70 4.26
C SER A 25 -7.42 14.21 2.82
N SER A 26 -6.21 14.38 2.27
CA SER A 26 -5.90 13.98 0.89
C SER A 26 -5.70 12.48 0.71
N VAL A 27 -5.48 11.74 1.80
CA VAL A 27 -5.30 10.28 1.77
C VAL A 27 -6.53 9.59 2.32
N SER A 28 -7.23 8.86 1.46
CA SER A 28 -8.41 8.07 1.87
C SER A 28 -7.97 6.82 2.62
N ILE A 29 -8.58 6.60 3.78
CA ILE A 29 -8.34 5.44 4.66
C ILE A 29 -9.62 4.62 4.72
N LEU A 30 -9.53 3.31 4.52
CA LEU A 30 -10.61 2.38 4.76
C LEU A 30 -10.35 1.61 6.05
N CYS A 31 -11.31 1.57 6.95
CA CYS A 31 -11.35 0.65 8.07
C CYS A 31 -12.40 -0.43 7.81
N ILE A 32 -12.02 -1.70 7.95
CA ILE A 32 -12.91 -2.86 7.84
C ILE A 32 -12.97 -3.50 9.22
N ASP A 33 -14.10 -3.31 9.94
CA ASP A 33 -14.31 -3.82 11.29
C ASP A 33 -15.81 -4.01 11.51
N ASP A 34 -16.27 -5.22 11.85
CA ASP A 34 -17.69 -5.57 11.98
C ASP A 34 -18.38 -4.91 13.20
N GLN A 35 -17.59 -4.41 14.14
CA GLN A 35 -18.07 -3.68 15.31
C GLN A 35 -17.94 -2.15 15.14
N GLY A 36 -17.29 -1.70 14.08
CA GLY A 36 -16.96 -0.31 13.84
C GLY A 36 -15.67 0.11 14.55
N LEU A 37 -15.25 1.36 14.30
CA LEU A 37 -14.02 1.92 14.86
C LEU A 37 -14.34 2.86 16.02
N GLU A 38 -13.97 2.51 17.24
CA GLU A 38 -14.25 3.27 18.45
C GLU A 38 -13.81 4.75 18.34
N TYR A 39 -12.64 4.98 17.74
CA TYR A 39 -12.04 6.32 17.61
C TYR A 39 -12.39 7.04 16.31
N GLU A 40 -13.35 6.56 15.52
CA GLU A 40 -13.69 7.15 14.21
C GLU A 40 -13.91 8.65 14.28
N GLN A 41 -14.73 9.13 15.25
CA GLN A 41 -15.03 10.55 15.37
C GLN A 41 -13.81 11.39 15.73
N ILE A 42 -12.92 10.88 16.58
CA ILE A 42 -11.67 11.55 16.97
C ILE A 42 -10.74 11.66 15.77
N ILE A 43 -10.58 10.57 15.02
CA ILE A 43 -9.75 10.51 13.81
C ILE A 43 -10.27 11.53 12.77
N ARG A 44 -11.59 11.61 12.57
CA ARG A 44 -12.23 12.60 11.69
C ARG A 44 -11.99 14.04 12.16
N ASN A 45 -12.09 14.30 13.45
CA ASN A 45 -11.82 15.62 14.04
C ASN A 45 -10.38 16.07 13.86
N HIS A 46 -9.43 15.12 13.69
CA HIS A 46 -8.05 15.39 13.32
C HIS A 46 -7.84 15.52 11.80
N ASN A 47 -8.91 15.68 11.01
CA ASN A 47 -8.91 15.86 9.55
C ASN A 47 -8.41 14.65 8.75
N PHE A 48 -8.46 13.43 9.28
CA PHE A 48 -8.24 12.24 8.47
C PHE A 48 -9.49 11.89 7.66
N ASN A 49 -9.29 11.49 6.41
CA ASN A 49 -10.35 11.02 5.54
C ASN A 49 -10.54 9.51 5.70
N ILE A 50 -11.33 9.12 6.69
CA ILE A 50 -11.58 7.72 7.02
C ILE A 50 -13.02 7.30 6.70
N ARG A 51 -13.16 6.12 6.11
CA ARG A 51 -14.44 5.42 5.92
C ARG A 51 -14.38 4.10 6.67
N VAL A 52 -15.44 3.77 7.39
CA VAL A 52 -15.59 2.50 8.10
C VAL A 52 -16.64 1.65 7.38
N LEU A 53 -16.32 0.39 7.13
CA LEU A 53 -17.21 -0.64 6.60
C LEU A 53 -17.22 -1.83 7.55
N ASN A 54 -18.41 -2.42 7.76
CA ASN A 54 -18.54 -3.59 8.62
C ASN A 54 -17.92 -4.86 8.01
N ASP A 55 -17.89 -4.96 6.69
CA ASP A 55 -17.23 -6.03 5.93
C ASP A 55 -17.13 -5.63 4.46
N ILE A 56 -16.40 -6.42 3.66
CA ILE A 56 -16.32 -6.28 2.20
C ILE A 56 -16.70 -7.59 1.52
N GLU A 57 -17.27 -7.49 0.32
CA GLU A 57 -17.70 -8.65 -0.47
C GLU A 57 -16.72 -8.98 -1.62
N ASP A 58 -15.93 -8.01 -2.04
CA ASP A 58 -14.95 -8.11 -3.12
C ASP A 58 -13.72 -7.28 -2.73
N ILE A 59 -12.54 -7.80 -3.03
CA ILE A 59 -11.28 -7.12 -2.77
C ILE A 59 -11.14 -5.79 -3.53
N LYS A 60 -11.88 -5.59 -4.61
CA LYS A 60 -11.95 -4.33 -5.35
C LYS A 60 -12.48 -3.16 -4.51
N ALA A 61 -13.22 -3.44 -3.43
CA ALA A 61 -13.69 -2.41 -2.51
C ALA A 61 -12.55 -1.56 -1.92
N VAL A 62 -11.33 -2.12 -1.85
CA VAL A 62 -10.16 -1.39 -1.34
C VAL A 62 -9.43 -0.57 -2.42
N SER A 63 -9.83 -0.64 -3.71
CA SER A 63 -9.07 -0.06 -4.84
C SER A 63 -8.71 1.42 -4.65
N ASP A 64 -9.64 2.21 -4.14
CA ASP A 64 -9.52 3.67 -4.01
C ASP A 64 -8.91 4.13 -2.67
N TYR A 65 -8.52 3.18 -1.81
CA TYR A 65 -7.99 3.48 -0.49
C TYR A 65 -6.50 3.15 -0.41
N PRO A 66 -5.61 4.15 -0.35
CA PRO A 66 -4.17 3.98 -0.13
C PRO A 66 -3.81 3.24 1.15
N VAL A 67 -4.61 3.42 2.19
CA VAL A 67 -4.43 2.81 3.51
C VAL A 67 -5.66 1.98 3.85
N VAL A 68 -5.44 0.75 4.29
CA VAL A 68 -6.50 -0.14 4.77
C VAL A 68 -6.18 -0.59 6.19
N ILE A 69 -7.10 -0.32 7.11
CA ILE A 69 -7.12 -0.87 8.46
C ILE A 69 -8.07 -2.06 8.41
N CYS A 70 -7.62 -3.24 8.80
CA CYS A 70 -8.42 -4.45 8.73
C CYS A 70 -8.43 -5.16 10.07
N ASP A 71 -9.62 -5.34 10.65
CA ASP A 71 -9.78 -6.24 11.79
C ASP A 71 -9.40 -7.66 11.36
N ILE A 72 -8.75 -8.38 12.27
CA ILE A 72 -8.34 -9.76 12.02
C ILE A 72 -9.51 -10.73 12.13
N LYS A 73 -10.52 -10.42 12.93
CA LYS A 73 -11.68 -11.27 13.19
C LYS A 73 -13.00 -10.59 12.87
N GLY A 74 -14.01 -11.38 12.55
CA GLY A 74 -15.36 -10.88 12.33
C GLY A 74 -15.64 -10.35 10.91
N VAL A 75 -14.60 -10.12 10.11
CA VAL A 75 -14.71 -9.59 8.73
C VAL A 75 -14.26 -10.64 7.70
N GLY A 76 -14.54 -10.41 6.42
CA GLY A 76 -14.15 -11.34 5.34
C GLY A 76 -15.04 -12.57 5.23
N LYS A 77 -16.23 -12.55 5.79
CA LYS A 77 -17.18 -13.69 5.79
C LYS A 77 -17.57 -14.12 4.37
N LYS A 78 -17.65 -13.18 3.44
CA LYS A 78 -18.00 -13.45 2.03
C LYS A 78 -16.91 -14.17 1.24
N PHE A 79 -15.67 -14.13 1.70
CA PHE A 79 -14.55 -14.84 1.05
C PHE A 79 -14.51 -16.33 1.44
N GLY A 80 -15.32 -16.77 2.42
CA GLY A 80 -15.40 -18.18 2.84
C GLY A 80 -14.10 -18.73 3.45
N SER A 81 -13.16 -17.86 3.80
CA SER A 81 -11.91 -18.26 4.43
C SER A 81 -12.06 -18.35 5.95
N LYS A 82 -11.52 -19.42 6.53
CA LYS A 82 -11.43 -19.56 8.00
C LYS A 82 -10.52 -18.55 8.67
N TYR A 83 -9.74 -17.80 7.88
CA TYR A 83 -8.80 -16.79 8.37
C TYR A 83 -9.38 -15.37 8.38
N GLU A 84 -10.66 -15.23 7.99
CA GLU A 84 -11.40 -13.98 8.13
C GLU A 84 -10.60 -12.75 7.59
N GLY A 85 -10.40 -11.71 8.40
CA GLY A 85 -9.64 -10.52 8.03
C GLY A 85 -8.17 -10.76 7.70
N GLY A 86 -7.57 -11.83 8.27
CA GLY A 86 -6.24 -12.26 7.85
C GLY A 86 -6.17 -12.58 6.35
N HIS A 87 -7.21 -13.25 5.83
CA HIS A 87 -7.31 -13.52 4.39
C HIS A 87 -7.47 -12.23 3.57
N ILE A 88 -8.26 -11.27 4.05
CA ILE A 88 -8.38 -9.96 3.39
C ILE A 88 -7.00 -9.28 3.28
N ILE A 89 -6.20 -9.29 4.35
CA ILE A 89 -4.84 -8.73 4.34
C ILE A 89 -3.98 -9.40 3.27
N GLU A 90 -4.01 -10.73 3.18
CA GLU A 90 -3.26 -11.49 2.17
C GLU A 90 -3.71 -11.12 0.74
N GLU A 91 -5.02 -11.05 0.50
CA GLU A 91 -5.58 -10.67 -0.80
C GLU A 91 -5.21 -9.24 -1.21
N ILE A 92 -5.21 -8.30 -0.24
CA ILE A 92 -4.76 -6.91 -0.49
C ILE A 92 -3.29 -6.92 -0.92
N LYS A 93 -2.42 -7.62 -0.19
CA LYS A 93 -0.98 -7.64 -0.51
C LYS A 93 -0.68 -8.34 -1.83
N ASN A 94 -1.48 -9.33 -2.22
CA ASN A 94 -1.35 -9.99 -3.52
C ASN A 94 -1.86 -9.13 -4.68
N SER A 95 -2.95 -8.38 -4.49
CA SER A 95 -3.62 -7.63 -5.58
C SER A 95 -3.20 -6.16 -5.67
N TYR A 96 -2.80 -5.57 -4.55
CA TYR A 96 -2.47 -4.14 -4.39
C TYR A 96 -1.23 -3.97 -3.48
N PRO A 97 -0.05 -4.49 -3.90
CA PRO A 97 1.15 -4.52 -3.04
C PRO A 97 1.64 -3.13 -2.62
N GLU A 98 1.27 -2.08 -3.34
CA GLU A 98 1.64 -0.70 -3.05
C GLU A 98 0.90 -0.10 -1.85
N LYS A 99 -0.24 -0.68 -1.44
CA LYS A 99 -1.04 -0.17 -0.32
C LYS A 99 -0.38 -0.44 1.02
N VAL A 100 -0.66 0.43 1.98
CA VAL A 100 -0.32 0.20 3.38
C VAL A 100 -1.49 -0.48 4.09
N VAL A 101 -1.20 -1.57 4.76
CA VAL A 101 -2.18 -2.35 5.52
C VAL A 101 -1.83 -2.32 7.00
N ILE A 102 -2.79 -1.95 7.82
CA ILE A 102 -2.72 -1.98 9.29
C ILE A 102 -3.60 -3.13 9.76
N ALA A 103 -3.00 -4.16 10.34
CA ALA A 103 -3.75 -5.22 11.02
C ALA A 103 -4.26 -4.67 12.35
N TYR A 104 -5.58 -4.72 12.57
CA TYR A 104 -6.24 -4.24 13.78
C TYR A 104 -6.78 -5.42 14.57
N THR A 105 -6.46 -5.53 15.84
CA THR A 105 -6.82 -6.72 16.62
C THR A 105 -7.11 -6.40 18.08
N GLY A 106 -8.17 -6.99 18.63
CA GLY A 106 -8.50 -6.94 20.04
C GLY A 106 -7.84 -8.01 20.90
N GLN A 107 -7.08 -8.93 20.29
CA GLN A 107 -6.47 -10.05 21.02
C GLN A 107 -4.96 -10.00 21.00
N GLN A 108 -4.35 -10.28 22.16
CA GLN A 108 -2.96 -10.65 22.25
C GLN A 108 -2.73 -11.96 21.49
N PHE A 109 -1.78 -11.95 20.61
CA PHE A 109 -1.10 -13.01 19.91
C PHE A 109 -1.84 -14.35 19.75
N ASP A 110 -2.55 -14.51 18.64
CA ASP A 110 -2.98 -15.82 18.16
C ASP A 110 -2.01 -16.29 17.06
N ALA A 111 -1.25 -17.35 17.34
CA ALA A 111 -0.24 -17.90 16.42
C ALA A 111 -0.83 -18.27 15.04
N THR A 112 -2.13 -18.55 14.95
CA THR A 112 -2.86 -18.85 13.71
C THR A 112 -2.77 -17.68 12.71
N TYR A 113 -2.68 -16.45 13.22
CA TYR A 113 -2.65 -15.24 12.39
C TYR A 113 -1.25 -14.66 12.17
N ASN A 114 -0.19 -15.27 12.71
CA ASN A 114 1.20 -14.77 12.56
C ASN A 114 1.59 -14.51 11.11
N LYS A 115 1.19 -15.40 10.20
CA LYS A 115 1.42 -15.24 8.76
C LYS A 115 0.85 -13.91 8.25
N PHE A 116 -0.35 -13.55 8.66
CA PHE A 116 -1.03 -12.34 8.18
C PHE A 116 -0.50 -11.08 8.86
N PHE A 117 -0.14 -11.17 10.13
CA PHE A 117 0.55 -10.09 10.82
C PHE A 117 1.89 -9.75 10.16
N SER A 118 2.63 -10.76 9.67
CA SER A 118 3.89 -10.52 8.96
C SER A 118 3.72 -9.85 7.59
N LEU A 119 2.53 -9.94 6.99
CA LEU A 119 2.18 -9.25 5.74
C LEU A 119 1.76 -7.80 5.96
N ALA A 120 1.22 -7.47 7.13
CA ALA A 120 0.80 -6.11 7.44
C ALA A 120 2.00 -5.17 7.60
N ASP A 121 1.84 -3.91 7.21
CA ASP A 121 2.88 -2.87 7.41
C ASP A 121 2.95 -2.42 8.86
N PHE A 122 1.81 -2.51 9.58
CA PHE A 122 1.67 -2.19 11.00
C PHE A 122 0.68 -3.14 11.66
N ILE A 123 0.87 -3.35 12.95
CA ILE A 123 -0.09 -4.05 13.81
C ILE A 123 -0.53 -3.08 14.89
N LEU A 124 -1.83 -2.93 15.08
CA LEU A 124 -2.40 -2.07 16.09
C LEU A 124 -3.40 -2.87 16.93
N THR A 125 -3.28 -2.77 18.24
CA THR A 125 -4.21 -3.41 19.17
C THR A 125 -5.39 -2.48 19.49
N LYS A 126 -6.55 -3.04 19.83
CA LYS A 126 -7.78 -2.25 20.09
C LYS A 126 -7.74 -1.45 21.41
N ASP A 127 -6.73 -1.69 22.25
CA ASP A 127 -6.54 -1.04 23.55
C ASP A 127 -5.64 0.21 23.51
N VAL A 128 -5.19 0.64 22.33
CA VAL A 128 -4.40 1.87 22.20
C VAL A 128 -5.27 3.12 22.33
N ASP A 129 -4.67 4.18 22.87
CA ASP A 129 -5.34 5.47 23.01
C ASP A 129 -5.47 6.26 21.67
N SER A 130 -6.24 7.34 21.72
CA SER A 130 -6.49 8.19 20.55
C SER A 130 -5.22 8.87 20.01
N ASP A 131 -4.26 9.22 20.87
CA ASP A 131 -3.04 9.92 20.45
C ASP A 131 -2.11 8.96 19.69
N ALA A 132 -2.07 7.69 20.10
CA ALA A 132 -1.38 6.63 19.37
C ALA A 132 -1.97 6.45 17.98
N TRP A 133 -3.31 6.50 17.83
CA TRP A 133 -3.99 6.47 16.54
C TRP A 133 -3.54 7.61 15.62
N VAL A 134 -3.61 8.85 16.13
CA VAL A 134 -3.21 10.04 15.35
C VAL A 134 -1.76 9.95 14.90
N THR A 135 -0.86 9.56 15.82
CA THR A 135 0.56 9.40 15.52
C THR A 135 0.82 8.33 14.47
N LEU A 136 0.16 7.17 14.59
CA LEU A 136 0.31 6.08 13.62
C LEU A 136 -0.21 6.49 12.24
N LEU A 137 -1.37 7.12 12.17
CA LEU A 137 -1.95 7.54 10.89
C LEU A 137 -1.12 8.63 10.21
N ASP A 138 -0.51 9.56 10.94
CA ASP A 138 0.43 10.51 10.38
C ASP A 138 1.65 9.81 9.77
N GLN A 139 2.27 8.90 10.50
CA GLN A 139 3.39 8.10 9.98
C GLN A 139 2.98 7.29 8.74
N THR A 140 1.77 6.73 8.77
CA THR A 140 1.22 5.92 7.68
C THR A 140 1.01 6.77 6.42
N ILE A 141 0.43 7.97 6.54
CA ILE A 141 0.26 8.89 5.42
C ILE A 141 1.61 9.25 4.80
N HIS A 142 2.59 9.63 5.60
CA HIS A 142 3.93 9.94 5.09
C HIS A 142 4.57 8.75 4.34
N ARG A 143 4.40 7.54 4.85
CA ARG A 143 4.93 6.33 4.21
C ARG A 143 4.21 5.97 2.91
N VAL A 144 2.89 6.10 2.89
CA VAL A 144 2.09 5.67 1.74
C VAL A 144 2.29 6.58 0.52
N VAL A 145 2.53 7.87 0.74
CA VAL A 145 2.75 8.84 -0.36
C VAL A 145 4.21 8.96 -0.77
N SER A 146 5.15 8.41 0.01
CA SER A 146 6.57 8.42 -0.32
C SER A 146 6.85 7.58 -1.58
N PRO A 147 7.40 8.15 -2.67
CA PRO A 147 7.73 7.38 -3.85
C PRO A 147 8.76 6.28 -3.55
N ILE A 148 9.67 6.50 -2.61
CA ILE A 148 10.66 5.52 -2.18
C ILE A 148 9.96 4.31 -1.55
N GLU A 149 9.04 4.56 -0.62
CA GLU A 149 8.34 3.48 0.08
C GLU A 149 7.33 2.75 -0.83
N GLN A 150 6.69 3.45 -1.76
CA GLN A 150 5.84 2.81 -2.78
C GLN A 150 6.66 1.87 -3.66
N TRP A 151 7.82 2.32 -4.16
CA TRP A 151 8.68 1.47 -4.97
C TRP A 151 9.24 0.29 -4.17
N LYS A 152 9.66 0.48 -2.93
CA LYS A 152 10.14 -0.62 -2.08
C LYS A 152 9.09 -1.73 -1.91
N ARG A 153 7.82 -1.37 -1.67
CA ARG A 153 6.73 -2.36 -1.57
C ARG A 153 6.54 -3.10 -2.89
N MET A 154 6.47 -2.38 -4.00
CA MET A 154 6.36 -2.99 -5.33
C MET A 154 7.56 -3.89 -5.64
N ARG A 155 8.78 -3.44 -5.37
CA ARG A 155 10.00 -4.22 -5.58
C ARG A 155 10.02 -5.52 -4.78
N ASN A 156 9.63 -5.47 -3.51
CA ASN A 156 9.54 -6.66 -2.67
C ASN A 156 8.53 -7.65 -3.24
N PHE A 157 7.35 -7.19 -3.62
CA PHE A 157 6.34 -8.01 -4.30
C PHE A 157 6.90 -8.67 -5.58
N LEU A 158 7.61 -7.94 -6.42
CA LEU A 158 8.20 -8.48 -7.64
C LEU A 158 9.23 -9.58 -7.34
N PHE A 159 10.02 -9.44 -6.27
CA PHE A 159 10.95 -10.48 -5.83
C PHE A 159 10.22 -11.71 -5.26
N GLU A 160 9.15 -11.53 -4.50
CA GLU A 160 8.30 -12.62 -4.00
C GLU A 160 7.61 -13.42 -5.13
N LYS A 161 7.43 -12.78 -6.30
CA LYS A 161 6.90 -13.41 -7.53
C LYS A 161 8.01 -13.89 -8.48
N ASP A 162 9.23 -14.06 -7.99
CA ASP A 162 10.38 -14.55 -8.74
C ASP A 162 10.68 -13.78 -10.05
N VAL A 163 10.30 -12.49 -10.10
CA VAL A 163 10.62 -11.65 -11.27
C VAL A 163 12.14 -11.48 -11.38
N PRO A 164 12.72 -11.74 -12.56
CA PRO A 164 14.17 -11.66 -12.73
C PRO A 164 14.74 -10.29 -12.32
N ILE A 165 15.82 -10.31 -11.53
CA ILE A 165 16.45 -9.09 -10.98
C ILE A 165 16.78 -8.04 -12.04
N LYS A 166 17.11 -8.46 -13.26
CA LYS A 166 17.37 -7.53 -14.38
C LYS A 166 16.13 -6.73 -14.77
N ILE A 167 14.93 -7.33 -14.69
CA ILE A 167 13.67 -6.66 -14.99
C ILE A 167 13.31 -5.74 -13.84
N VAL A 168 13.44 -6.21 -12.60
CA VAL A 168 13.18 -5.39 -11.39
C VAL A 168 14.08 -4.15 -11.39
N PHE A 169 15.38 -4.32 -11.66
CA PHE A 169 16.32 -3.21 -11.77
C PHE A 169 15.93 -2.22 -12.88
N LYS A 170 15.53 -2.73 -14.05
CA LYS A 170 15.10 -1.85 -15.15
C LYS A 170 13.85 -1.07 -14.80
N LEU A 171 12.87 -1.69 -14.14
CA LEU A 171 11.68 -1.03 -13.62
C LEU A 171 12.03 0.04 -12.58
N GLU A 172 13.01 -0.23 -11.69
CA GLU A 172 13.48 0.76 -10.72
C GLU A 172 14.07 2.00 -11.42
N GLN A 173 14.91 1.80 -12.44
CA GLN A 173 15.47 2.92 -13.22
C GLN A 173 14.38 3.72 -13.94
N GLU A 174 13.39 3.02 -14.52
CA GLU A 174 12.24 3.67 -15.16
C GLU A 174 11.39 4.45 -14.14
N PHE A 175 11.15 3.89 -12.96
CA PHE A 175 10.41 4.56 -11.88
C PHE A 175 11.11 5.83 -11.41
N ILE A 176 12.41 5.74 -11.10
CA ILE A 176 13.20 6.91 -10.67
C ILE A 176 13.20 7.99 -11.76
N GLU A 177 13.40 7.60 -13.01
CA GLU A 177 13.37 8.53 -14.14
C GLU A 177 12.00 9.21 -14.28
N ALA A 178 10.91 8.43 -14.18
CA ALA A 178 9.55 8.95 -14.25
C ALA A 178 9.28 10.01 -13.18
N VAL A 179 9.63 9.69 -11.93
CA VAL A 179 9.41 10.60 -10.79
C VAL A 179 10.22 11.88 -10.92
N ILE A 180 11.52 11.78 -11.24
CA ILE A 180 12.39 12.96 -11.38
C ILE A 180 11.94 13.88 -12.52
N LYS A 181 11.47 13.29 -13.64
CA LYS A 181 11.00 14.06 -14.80
C LYS A 181 9.54 14.48 -14.74
N GLY A 182 8.78 14.02 -13.75
CA GLY A 182 7.34 14.23 -13.69
C GLY A 182 6.56 13.58 -14.84
N ASP A 183 7.12 12.52 -15.46
CA ASP A 183 6.59 11.89 -16.66
C ASP A 183 6.22 10.44 -16.39
N LYS A 184 4.92 10.21 -16.14
CA LYS A 184 4.34 8.87 -15.86
C LYS A 184 4.64 7.84 -16.97
N GLY A 185 4.74 8.28 -18.22
CA GLY A 185 5.00 7.41 -19.37
C GLY A 185 6.41 6.82 -19.42
N LYS A 186 7.30 7.27 -18.54
CA LYS A 186 8.65 6.72 -18.40
C LYS A 186 8.68 5.40 -17.60
N PHE A 187 7.66 5.10 -16.82
CA PHE A 187 7.59 3.90 -15.99
C PHE A 187 6.79 2.78 -16.65
N ALA A 188 7.18 1.54 -16.39
CA ALA A 188 6.51 0.31 -16.85
C ALA A 188 6.30 0.28 -18.38
N ARG A 189 7.34 0.63 -19.13
CA ARG A 189 7.28 0.64 -20.60
C ARG A 189 6.90 -0.75 -21.14
N LYS A 190 6.10 -0.78 -22.19
CA LYS A 190 5.64 -2.03 -22.82
C LYS A 190 6.78 -3.00 -23.09
N SER A 191 7.95 -2.51 -23.56
CA SER A 191 9.13 -3.32 -23.81
C SER A 191 9.77 -3.92 -22.56
N THR A 192 9.51 -3.35 -21.38
CA THR A 192 10.07 -3.85 -20.11
C THR A 192 9.16 -4.92 -19.51
N ILE A 193 7.84 -4.74 -19.57
CA ILE A 193 6.87 -5.63 -18.95
C ILE A 193 6.33 -6.72 -19.88
N ALA A 194 6.65 -6.68 -21.18
CA ALA A 194 6.10 -7.61 -22.17
C ALA A 194 6.41 -9.09 -21.89
N GLY A 195 7.55 -9.37 -21.28
CA GLY A 195 7.99 -10.75 -20.95
C GLY A 195 7.50 -11.24 -19.57
N LEU A 196 6.75 -10.45 -18.83
CA LEU A 196 6.20 -10.84 -17.53
C LEU A 196 4.91 -11.66 -17.68
N GLU A 197 4.62 -12.48 -16.68
CA GLU A 197 3.33 -13.17 -16.57
C GLU A 197 2.16 -12.17 -16.53
N GLY A 198 0.99 -12.64 -16.97
CA GLY A 198 -0.16 -11.75 -17.18
C GLY A 198 -0.66 -11.07 -15.91
N ASP A 199 -0.67 -11.79 -14.79
CA ASP A 199 -1.07 -11.30 -13.48
C ASP A 199 -0.08 -10.27 -12.92
N ILE A 200 1.23 -10.53 -12.99
CA ILE A 200 2.27 -9.58 -12.57
C ILE A 200 2.18 -8.29 -13.40
N ARG A 201 1.99 -8.43 -14.71
CA ARG A 201 1.81 -7.28 -15.61
C ARG A 201 0.55 -6.49 -15.28
N ALA A 202 -0.55 -7.17 -14.94
CA ALA A 202 -1.79 -6.52 -14.53
C ALA A 202 -1.60 -5.71 -13.23
N ILE A 203 -0.88 -6.25 -12.25
CA ILE A 203 -0.58 -5.55 -10.99
C ILE A 203 0.30 -4.32 -11.23
N ILE A 204 1.37 -4.43 -12.04
CA ILE A 204 2.21 -3.26 -12.38
C ILE A 204 1.38 -2.19 -13.10
N THR A 205 0.49 -2.59 -14.02
CA THR A 205 -0.39 -1.66 -14.74
C THR A 205 -1.42 -1.04 -13.80
N GLY A 206 -1.96 -1.83 -12.86
CA GLY A 206 -2.84 -1.37 -11.79
C GLY A 206 -2.17 -0.31 -10.91
N PHE A 207 -0.92 -0.56 -10.51
CA PHE A 207 -0.13 0.41 -9.76
C PHE A 207 0.03 1.73 -10.52
N VAL A 208 0.41 1.69 -11.81
CA VAL A 208 0.52 2.91 -12.66
C VAL A 208 -0.79 3.69 -12.72
N SER A 209 -1.92 3.00 -12.66
CA SER A 209 -3.26 3.61 -12.72
C SER A 209 -3.76 4.07 -11.35
N SER A 210 -3.12 3.64 -10.27
CA SER A 210 -3.56 3.86 -8.90
C SER A 210 -3.51 5.34 -8.49
N ILE A 211 -4.31 5.68 -7.47
CA ILE A 211 -4.26 7.01 -6.84
C ILE A 211 -2.89 7.27 -6.21
N LEU A 212 -2.26 6.23 -5.66
CA LEU A 212 -0.92 6.32 -5.05
C LEU A 212 0.14 6.75 -6.06
N PHE A 213 0.15 6.12 -7.23
CA PHE A 213 1.06 6.50 -8.30
C PHE A 213 0.80 7.94 -8.78
N LYS A 214 -0.46 8.34 -8.90
CA LYS A 214 -0.83 9.72 -9.25
C LYS A 214 -0.31 10.73 -8.22
N MET A 215 -0.45 10.41 -6.93
CA MET A 215 0.06 11.26 -5.84
C MET A 215 1.58 11.50 -5.94
N VAL A 216 2.36 10.56 -6.47
CA VAL A 216 3.80 10.75 -6.69
C VAL A 216 4.11 11.88 -7.67
N PHE A 217 3.18 12.22 -8.54
CA PHE A 217 3.37 13.26 -9.59
C PHE A 217 2.67 14.57 -9.28
N GLY A 218 2.05 14.71 -8.11
CA GLY A 218 1.46 15.98 -7.67
C GLY A 218 0.17 16.35 -8.39
N SER A 219 -0.59 15.37 -8.85
CA SER A 219 -1.88 15.58 -9.55
C SER A 219 -3.03 15.05 -8.73
#